data_32e0daf8b4319cba888936d4765a630e
#
_entry.id   32e0daf8b4319cba888936d4765a630e
#
_cell.length_a   1.000
_cell.length_b   1.000
_cell.length_c   1.000
_cell.angle_alpha   90.00
_cell.angle_beta   90.00
_cell.angle_gamma   90.00
#
_symmetry.space_group_name_H-M   'P 1'
#
loop_
_entity.id
_entity.type
_entity.pdbx_description
1 polymer ?
#
loop_
_entity_poly.entity_id
_entity_poly.type
_entity_poly.pdbx_seq_one_letter_code
_entity_poly.pdbx_strand_id
1 'polypeptide(L)'
;LKSQYALYVIVFIVVLLSGCSSRHNPAPVSSLNTSVNDFQKGININGNKYTVQKGDTLYSIAFSAGKDFRTLAKNNSIPSPYIIYPGQIILLVKPGNTMAIANTVKNKKNSRTKIKQKTNKKLKKNLEQPKQREYVQKQANKIVSNAKPSSSSKVKWFWPAKGKVTKRFSNKENGYKGLQIANRTGASVLAAAQGTVVYAGNALRGYGNLIILKHNDDYLSAYAHNSKLLVREKQKVKAGQKIAEMGKSESSVTALRFEIRYRGQAVSPAKYLP
;
A
#
# COMPACT_ATOMS: atom_id res chain seq x y z
N LEU A 1 55.05 37.61 -33.97
CA LEU A 1 53.72 37.88 -33.39
C LEU A 1 52.75 36.72 -33.67
N LYS A 2 52.58 36.21 -34.90
CA LYS A 2 51.62 35.12 -35.23
C LYS A 2 51.91 33.76 -34.49
N SER A 3 53.22 33.47 -34.29
CA SER A 3 53.61 32.21 -33.58
C SER A 3 53.30 32.21 -32.10
N GLN A 4 53.36 33.36 -31.42
CA GLN A 4 53.04 33.45 -30.00
C GLN A 4 51.54 33.32 -29.74
N TYR A 5 50.68 33.87 -30.61
CA TYR A 5 49.21 33.67 -30.47
C TYR A 5 48.81 32.23 -30.68
N ALA A 6 49.44 31.48 -31.55
CA ALA A 6 49.19 30.08 -31.76
C ALA A 6 49.50 29.26 -30.47
N LEU A 7 50.58 29.59 -29.75
CA LEU A 7 50.97 28.96 -28.51
C LEU A 7 49.96 29.25 -27.39
N TYR A 8 49.47 30.47 -27.26
CA TYR A 8 48.43 30.83 -26.27
C TYR A 8 47.12 30.16 -26.54
N VAL A 9 46.69 30.03 -27.80
CA VAL A 9 45.47 29.33 -28.18
C VAL A 9 45.55 27.83 -27.83
N ILE A 10 46.72 27.19 -28.10
CA ILE A 10 46.92 25.78 -27.77
C ILE A 10 46.89 25.56 -26.24
N VAL A 11 47.55 26.43 -25.46
CA VAL A 11 47.56 26.37 -24.01
C VAL A 11 46.14 26.58 -23.45
N PHE A 12 45.35 27.48 -24.01
CA PHE A 12 43.97 27.74 -23.59
C PHE A 12 43.04 26.57 -23.90
N ILE A 13 43.22 25.89 -25.03
CA ILE A 13 42.47 24.68 -25.40
C ILE A 13 42.82 23.50 -24.48
N VAL A 14 44.10 23.35 -24.09
CA VAL A 14 44.53 22.29 -23.16
C VAL A 14 43.96 22.49 -21.74
N VAL A 15 43.79 23.73 -21.27
CA VAL A 15 43.19 24.05 -19.98
C VAL A 15 41.67 23.77 -19.95
N LEU A 16 40.99 23.90 -21.10
CA LEU A 16 39.55 23.60 -21.20
C LEU A 16 39.21 22.09 -21.23
N LEU A 17 40.22 21.23 -21.47
CA LEU A 17 40.04 19.75 -21.49
C LEU A 17 40.27 19.09 -20.16
N SER A 18 40.64 19.81 -19.08
CA SER A 18 40.68 19.28 -17.72
C SER A 18 39.30 19.22 -17.09
N GLY A 19 38.33 18.62 -17.80
CA GLY A 19 37.03 18.28 -17.26
C GLY A 19 37.20 17.28 -16.13
N CYS A 20 36.84 17.69 -14.89
CA CYS A 20 36.77 16.83 -13.72
C CYS A 20 35.90 15.61 -14.01
N SER A 21 36.52 14.47 -14.27
CA SER A 21 35.88 13.18 -14.19
C SER A 21 35.57 12.91 -12.72
N SER A 22 34.42 13.36 -12.22
CA SER A 22 33.89 12.90 -10.96
C SER A 22 33.53 11.43 -11.15
N ARG A 23 34.38 10.53 -10.66
CA ARG A 23 34.01 9.13 -10.46
C ARG A 23 32.83 9.12 -9.51
N HIS A 24 31.63 8.92 -10.04
CA HIS A 24 30.51 8.48 -9.24
C HIS A 24 30.87 7.09 -8.70
N ASN A 25 31.48 7.06 -7.51
CA ASN A 25 31.48 5.83 -6.74
C ASN A 25 30.00 5.48 -6.53
N PRO A 26 29.53 4.32 -6.98
CA PRO A 26 28.18 3.88 -6.62
C PRO A 26 28.13 3.90 -5.09
N ALA A 27 27.02 4.42 -4.55
CA ALA A 27 26.78 4.40 -3.11
C ALA A 27 27.06 2.99 -2.60
N PRO A 28 27.81 2.82 -1.47
CA PRO A 28 28.07 1.51 -0.94
C PRO A 28 26.73 0.82 -0.72
N VAL A 29 26.44 -0.21 -1.49
CA VAL A 29 25.37 -1.15 -1.20
C VAL A 29 25.82 -1.83 0.09
N SER A 30 25.41 -1.28 1.24
CA SER A 30 25.47 -2.04 2.48
C SER A 30 24.68 -3.30 2.21
N SER A 31 25.37 -4.42 2.01
CA SER A 31 24.79 -5.74 2.11
C SER A 31 24.26 -5.83 3.53
N LEU A 32 22.97 -5.50 3.67
CA LEU A 32 22.23 -5.86 4.87
C LEU A 32 22.26 -7.38 4.91
N ASN A 33 23.22 -7.92 5.69
CA ASN A 33 23.10 -9.25 6.26
C ASN A 33 21.90 -9.22 7.21
N THR A 34 20.72 -9.04 6.62
CA THR A 34 19.46 -9.21 7.31
C THR A 34 19.34 -10.73 7.49
N SER A 35 19.51 -11.19 8.71
CA SER A 35 19.32 -12.59 9.06
C SER A 35 17.98 -13.05 8.51
N VAL A 36 17.91 -14.31 8.06
CA VAL A 36 16.71 -14.95 7.48
C VAL A 36 15.48 -14.77 8.39
N ASN A 37 15.70 -14.53 9.69
CA ASN A 37 14.66 -14.27 10.69
C ASN A 37 14.03 -12.86 10.62
N ASP A 38 14.68 -11.87 9.99
CA ASP A 38 14.09 -10.54 9.78
C ASP A 38 13.08 -10.52 8.63
N PHE A 39 13.09 -11.53 7.76
CA PHE A 39 12.12 -11.65 6.66
C PHE A 39 10.71 -12.07 7.12
N GLN A 40 10.52 -12.41 8.40
CA GLN A 40 9.20 -12.81 8.92
C GLN A 40 8.38 -11.68 9.54
N LYS A 41 8.91 -10.47 9.65
CA LYS A 41 8.09 -9.31 10.04
C LYS A 41 7.30 -8.76 8.84
N GLY A 42 6.33 -9.53 8.37
CA GLY A 42 5.19 -8.99 7.63
C GLY A 42 4.57 -7.82 8.40
N ILE A 43 3.65 -7.04 7.80
CA ILE A 43 2.86 -6.10 8.57
C ILE A 43 2.45 -6.84 9.84
N ASN A 44 3.10 -6.50 10.97
CA ASN A 44 2.85 -7.21 12.23
C ASN A 44 1.49 -6.75 12.75
N ILE A 45 0.43 -7.43 12.29
CA ILE A 45 -0.96 -7.18 12.65
C ILE A 45 -1.26 -7.82 14.03
N ASN A 46 -0.26 -8.16 14.82
CA ASN A 46 -0.42 -8.74 16.15
C ASN A 46 -0.96 -7.74 17.18
N GLY A 47 -1.54 -6.64 16.74
CA GLY A 47 -2.18 -5.64 17.58
C GLY A 47 -3.40 -5.02 16.92
N ASN A 48 -4.18 -4.31 17.71
CA ASN A 48 -5.34 -3.56 17.24
C ASN A 48 -4.98 -2.28 16.47
N LYS A 49 -3.68 -1.98 16.29
CA LYS A 49 -3.16 -0.76 15.68
C LYS A 49 -2.01 -1.07 14.72
N TYR A 50 -1.90 -0.25 13.68
CA TYR A 50 -0.79 -0.30 12.72
C TYR A 50 -0.26 1.11 12.47
N THR A 51 1.07 1.27 12.43
CA THR A 51 1.70 2.55 12.06
C THR A 51 2.05 2.51 10.58
N VAL A 52 1.47 3.43 9.82
CA VAL A 52 1.66 3.57 8.36
C VAL A 52 3.13 3.75 8.03
N GLN A 53 3.64 2.97 7.10
CA GLN A 53 4.99 3.05 6.57
C GLN A 53 5.01 3.70 5.18
N LYS A 54 6.19 4.14 4.74
CA LYS A 54 6.37 4.66 3.38
C LYS A 54 6.01 3.57 2.35
N GLY A 55 5.14 3.93 1.39
CA GLY A 55 4.67 3.01 0.35
C GLY A 55 3.40 2.24 0.72
N ASP A 56 2.85 2.43 1.93
CA ASP A 56 1.55 1.87 2.28
C ASP A 56 0.40 2.66 1.65
N THR A 57 -0.66 1.95 1.31
CA THR A 57 -1.98 2.50 1.03
C THR A 57 -2.99 1.95 2.03
N LEU A 58 -4.12 2.62 2.24
CA LEU A 58 -5.18 2.07 3.10
C LEU A 58 -5.66 0.70 2.56
N TYR A 59 -5.62 0.51 1.24
CA TYR A 59 -5.97 -0.75 0.60
C TYR A 59 -4.96 -1.86 0.93
N SER A 60 -3.65 -1.56 0.92
CA SER A 60 -2.62 -2.55 1.27
C SER A 60 -2.70 -2.98 2.72
N ILE A 61 -2.95 -2.04 3.64
CA ILE A 61 -3.13 -2.31 5.07
C ILE A 61 -4.40 -3.16 5.29
N ALA A 62 -5.53 -2.76 4.69
CA ALA A 62 -6.79 -3.50 4.79
C ALA A 62 -6.66 -4.92 4.20
N PHE A 63 -5.98 -5.06 3.06
CA PHE A 63 -5.71 -6.33 2.40
C PHE A 63 -4.91 -7.27 3.31
N SER A 64 -3.82 -6.79 3.91
CA SER A 64 -2.98 -7.55 4.83
C SER A 64 -3.73 -7.94 6.11
N ALA A 65 -4.59 -7.03 6.63
CA ALA A 65 -5.40 -7.26 7.81
C ALA A 65 -6.62 -8.16 7.55
N GLY A 66 -6.90 -8.53 6.31
CA GLY A 66 -8.12 -9.26 5.94
C GLY A 66 -9.40 -8.47 6.27
N LYS A 67 -9.35 -7.14 6.18
CA LYS A 67 -10.46 -6.22 6.51
C LYS A 67 -11.00 -5.56 5.26
N ASP A 68 -12.28 -5.18 5.30
CA ASP A 68 -12.85 -4.28 4.29
C ASP A 68 -12.25 -2.88 4.46
N PHE A 69 -11.70 -2.32 3.37
CA PHE A 69 -11.03 -1.01 3.40
C PHE A 69 -11.97 0.13 3.79
N ARG A 70 -13.27 0.05 3.47
CA ARG A 70 -14.27 1.05 3.84
C ARG A 70 -14.57 1.01 5.34
N THR A 71 -14.65 -0.20 5.89
CA THR A 71 -14.79 -0.39 7.34
C THR A 71 -13.56 0.15 8.06
N LEU A 72 -12.37 -0.12 7.53
CA LEU A 72 -11.11 0.41 8.07
C LEU A 72 -11.08 1.93 7.98
N ALA A 73 -11.45 2.50 6.84
CA ALA A 73 -11.55 3.95 6.64
C ALA A 73 -12.53 4.60 7.64
N LYS A 74 -13.73 4.03 7.78
CA LYS A 74 -14.77 4.51 8.70
C LYS A 74 -14.30 4.48 10.15
N ASN A 75 -13.66 3.40 10.59
CA ASN A 75 -13.17 3.25 11.96
C ASN A 75 -12.07 4.25 12.31
N ASN A 76 -11.37 4.78 11.30
CA ASN A 76 -10.27 5.74 11.44
C ASN A 76 -10.63 7.16 10.96
N SER A 77 -11.90 7.42 10.62
CA SER A 77 -12.35 8.72 10.11
C SER A 77 -11.56 9.21 8.89
N ILE A 78 -11.19 8.28 7.98
CA ILE A 78 -10.44 8.56 6.77
C ILE A 78 -11.42 8.70 5.60
N PRO A 79 -11.65 9.92 5.07
CA PRO A 79 -12.57 10.14 3.96
C PRO A 79 -11.99 9.65 2.63
N SER A 80 -12.85 9.43 1.62
CA SER A 80 -12.39 9.23 0.24
C SER A 80 -11.60 10.49 -0.21
N PRO A 81 -10.49 10.32 -0.92
CA PRO A 81 -9.94 9.13 -1.58
C PRO A 81 -9.03 8.23 -0.71
N TYR A 82 -9.20 8.20 0.61
CA TYR A 82 -8.52 7.30 1.55
C TYR A 82 -7.01 7.55 1.67
N ILE A 83 -6.61 8.83 1.69
CA ILE A 83 -5.20 9.22 1.81
C ILE A 83 -4.74 8.97 3.24
N ILE A 84 -3.58 8.36 3.38
CA ILE A 84 -2.88 8.12 4.65
C ILE A 84 -1.43 8.60 4.54
N TYR A 85 -0.79 8.84 5.67
CA TYR A 85 0.57 9.39 5.73
C TYR A 85 1.48 8.50 6.57
N PRO A 86 2.77 8.38 6.23
CA PRO A 86 3.75 7.68 7.06
C PRO A 86 3.75 8.21 8.50
N GLY A 87 3.78 7.31 9.47
CA GLY A 87 3.67 7.61 10.90
C GLY A 87 2.23 7.70 11.43
N GLN A 88 1.22 7.77 10.57
CA GLN A 88 -0.19 7.74 10.99
C GLN A 88 -0.53 6.39 11.63
N ILE A 89 -1.28 6.40 12.74
CA ILE A 89 -1.75 5.18 13.39
C ILE A 89 -3.13 4.81 12.84
N ILE A 90 -3.26 3.58 12.35
CA ILE A 90 -4.51 3.00 11.85
C ILE A 90 -5.02 1.98 12.86
N LEU A 91 -6.25 2.17 13.35
CA LEU A 91 -6.95 1.22 14.21
C LEU A 91 -7.53 0.09 13.34
N LEU A 92 -7.02 -1.11 13.52
CA LEU A 92 -7.43 -2.30 12.76
C LEU A 92 -8.73 -2.91 13.29
N VAL A 93 -9.10 -2.61 14.53
CA VAL A 93 -10.32 -3.05 15.18
C VAL A 93 -11.02 -1.84 15.79
N LYS A 94 -12.37 -1.81 15.73
CA LYS A 94 -13.15 -0.73 16.34
C LYS A 94 -12.90 -0.69 17.84
N PRO A 95 -12.58 0.47 18.44
CA PRO A 95 -12.55 0.60 19.89
C PRO A 95 -13.94 0.26 20.47
N GLY A 96 -14.01 -0.78 21.29
CA GLY A 96 -15.26 -1.19 21.94
C GLY A 96 -15.65 -2.66 21.78
N ASN A 97 -14.97 -3.44 20.94
CA ASN A 97 -15.25 -4.89 20.80
C ASN A 97 -14.18 -5.79 21.45
N THR A 98 -13.38 -5.27 22.34
CA THR A 98 -12.64 -6.11 23.27
C THR A 98 -13.65 -6.57 24.33
N MET A 99 -14.21 -7.76 24.16
CA MET A 99 -14.76 -8.48 25.32
C MET A 99 -13.66 -8.50 26.37
N ALA A 100 -13.91 -7.80 27.48
CA ALA A 100 -13.11 -7.84 28.66
C ALA A 100 -13.04 -9.31 29.11
N ILE A 101 -11.92 -9.96 28.86
CA ILE A 101 -11.53 -11.09 29.70
C ILE A 101 -11.08 -10.42 31.00
N ALA A 102 -12.08 -10.21 31.86
CA ALA A 102 -11.88 -9.78 33.21
C ALA A 102 -11.18 -10.90 33.96
N ASN A 103 -9.85 -10.80 34.04
CA ASN A 103 -9.12 -11.50 35.09
C ASN A 103 -9.56 -10.92 36.42
N THR A 104 -10.47 -11.65 37.08
CA THR A 104 -10.83 -11.49 38.46
C THR A 104 -9.63 -11.73 39.34
N VAL A 105 -8.88 -10.69 39.66
CA VAL A 105 -8.00 -10.68 40.82
C VAL A 105 -8.67 -9.80 41.87
N LYS A 106 -9.31 -10.48 42.83
CA LYS A 106 -9.68 -9.88 44.10
C LYS A 106 -8.46 -9.28 44.75
N ASN A 107 -8.42 -7.98 44.96
CA ASN A 107 -7.75 -7.44 46.12
C ASN A 107 -8.53 -6.26 46.71
N LYS A 108 -8.67 -6.40 48.00
CA LYS A 108 -9.52 -5.74 48.98
C LYS A 108 -8.82 -4.52 49.56
N LYS A 109 -9.56 -3.50 49.89
CA LYS A 109 -9.35 -2.44 50.88
C LYS A 109 -8.76 -1.09 50.49
N ASN A 110 -9.63 -0.10 50.69
CA ASN A 110 -9.49 1.18 51.40
C ASN A 110 -8.60 2.29 50.83
N SER A 111 -9.16 3.44 50.44
CA SER A 111 -9.37 4.56 51.39
C SER A 111 -9.97 5.78 50.67
N ARG A 112 -10.85 6.46 51.35
CA ARG A 112 -11.49 7.74 50.99
C ARG A 112 -10.48 8.84 50.89
N THR A 113 -10.57 9.73 49.88
CA THR A 113 -10.40 11.16 50.13
C THR A 113 -11.16 11.98 49.09
N LYS A 114 -12.16 12.71 49.57
CA LYS A 114 -12.86 13.80 48.87
C LYS A 114 -11.92 15.01 48.79
N ILE A 115 -11.77 15.61 47.62
CA ILE A 115 -11.42 17.05 47.54
C ILE A 115 -12.29 17.72 46.48
N LYS A 116 -12.83 18.86 46.92
CA LYS A 116 -13.85 19.71 46.33
C LYS A 116 -13.42 20.43 45.07
N GLN A 117 -14.41 20.73 44.25
CA GLN A 117 -14.45 21.73 43.17
C GLN A 117 -13.95 23.10 43.63
N LYS A 118 -13.25 23.79 42.72
CA LYS A 118 -13.36 25.25 42.62
C LYS A 118 -13.20 25.69 41.16
N THR A 119 -14.27 26.26 40.68
CA THR A 119 -14.41 27.09 39.49
C THR A 119 -13.45 28.28 39.53
N ASN A 120 -12.86 28.61 38.37
CA ASN A 120 -12.58 30.03 38.09
C ASN A 120 -12.66 30.33 36.58
N LYS A 121 -13.20 31.45 36.37
CA LYS A 121 -13.84 32.15 35.26
C LYS A 121 -12.80 32.99 34.48
N LYS A 122 -12.98 33.05 33.15
CA LYS A 122 -12.65 34.19 32.29
C LYS A 122 -11.19 34.63 32.14
N LEU A 123 -10.63 34.47 30.91
CA LEU A 123 -9.99 35.60 30.23
C LEU A 123 -10.13 35.47 28.70
N LYS A 124 -10.84 36.41 28.11
CA LYS A 124 -10.83 36.71 26.68
C LYS A 124 -9.50 37.39 26.34
N LYS A 125 -8.81 36.95 25.30
CA LYS A 125 -7.87 37.78 24.56
C LYS A 125 -7.94 37.47 23.09
N ASN A 126 -8.40 38.46 22.34
CA ASN A 126 -8.41 38.50 20.86
C ASN A 126 -6.97 38.37 20.35
N LEU A 127 -6.78 37.54 19.31
CA LEU A 127 -5.67 37.67 18.39
C LEU A 127 -6.22 37.45 16.96
N GLU A 128 -5.98 38.42 16.14
CA GLU A 128 -6.40 38.54 14.74
C GLU A 128 -5.92 37.36 13.91
N GLN A 129 -6.81 36.83 13.06
CA GLN A 129 -6.48 35.81 12.05
C GLN A 129 -6.13 36.51 10.73
N PRO A 130 -5.05 36.10 10.03
CA PRO A 130 -4.80 36.60 8.68
C PRO A 130 -5.77 35.96 7.67
N LYS A 131 -6.30 36.79 6.78
CA LYS A 131 -7.20 36.44 5.66
C LYS A 131 -6.48 35.61 4.59
N GLN A 132 -6.38 34.32 4.75
CA GLN A 132 -5.81 33.42 3.71
C GLN A 132 -6.58 32.09 3.53
N ARG A 133 -7.84 32.02 3.96
CA ARG A 133 -8.65 30.77 3.86
C ARG A 133 -9.73 30.77 2.77
N GLU A 134 -9.89 31.82 2.00
CA GLU A 134 -11.03 31.91 1.07
C GLU A 134 -10.74 31.40 -0.35
N TYR A 135 -9.46 31.27 -0.75
CA TYR A 135 -9.10 30.82 -2.11
C TYR A 135 -9.04 29.30 -2.30
N VAL A 136 -8.87 28.52 -1.22
CA VAL A 136 -8.74 27.06 -1.31
C VAL A 136 -10.10 26.35 -1.32
N GLN A 137 -11.15 26.99 -0.79
CA GLN A 137 -12.47 26.37 -0.65
C GLN A 137 -13.31 26.42 -1.94
N LYS A 138 -13.04 27.37 -2.85
CA LYS A 138 -13.76 27.47 -4.13
C LYS A 138 -13.31 26.49 -5.21
N GLN A 139 -12.07 25.96 -5.14
CA GLN A 139 -11.61 24.92 -6.08
C GLN A 139 -11.93 23.50 -5.61
N ALA A 140 -12.09 23.26 -4.32
CA ALA A 140 -12.47 21.95 -3.79
C ALA A 140 -13.91 21.56 -4.14
N ASN A 141 -14.82 22.54 -4.23
CA ASN A 141 -16.24 22.26 -4.50
C ASN A 141 -16.58 22.00 -5.98
N LYS A 142 -15.64 22.25 -6.92
CA LYS A 142 -15.87 22.00 -8.35
C LYS A 142 -15.41 20.60 -8.83
N ILE A 143 -14.73 19.83 -7.97
CA ILE A 143 -14.22 18.49 -8.29
C ILE A 143 -15.07 17.38 -7.63
N VAL A 144 -16.00 17.73 -6.73
CA VAL A 144 -16.80 16.75 -5.95
C VAL A 144 -18.15 16.42 -6.61
N SER A 145 -18.52 17.06 -7.71
CA SER A 145 -19.77 16.72 -8.42
C SER A 145 -19.48 15.84 -9.62
N ASN A 146 -19.56 14.52 -9.47
CA ASN A 146 -19.97 13.47 -10.39
C ASN A 146 -19.21 12.12 -10.22
N ALA A 147 -18.87 11.73 -9.01
CA ALA A 147 -18.62 10.32 -8.72
C ALA A 147 -19.94 9.72 -8.23
N LYS A 148 -20.85 9.40 -9.15
CA LYS A 148 -21.98 8.51 -8.91
C LYS A 148 -21.41 7.24 -8.24
N PRO A 149 -21.93 6.78 -7.09
CA PRO A 149 -21.46 5.53 -6.49
C PRO A 149 -21.58 4.46 -7.57
N SER A 150 -20.46 3.81 -7.88
CA SER A 150 -20.41 2.74 -8.86
C SER A 150 -21.41 1.68 -8.41
N SER A 151 -22.55 1.61 -9.11
CA SER A 151 -23.55 0.57 -8.91
C SER A 151 -22.82 -0.78 -8.86
N SER A 152 -23.33 -1.74 -8.11
CA SER A 152 -22.85 -3.11 -7.97
C SER A 152 -22.94 -3.88 -9.30
N SER A 153 -22.28 -3.37 -10.33
CA SER A 153 -22.20 -4.06 -11.63
C SER A 153 -21.42 -5.35 -11.42
N LYS A 154 -22.00 -6.45 -11.91
CA LYS A 154 -21.40 -7.78 -11.87
C LYS A 154 -20.01 -7.72 -12.52
N VAL A 155 -18.95 -8.03 -11.78
CA VAL A 155 -17.57 -8.06 -12.30
C VAL A 155 -17.44 -9.25 -13.25
N LYS A 156 -17.02 -8.98 -14.50
CA LYS A 156 -16.71 -10.03 -15.46
C LYS A 156 -15.24 -10.41 -15.32
N TRP A 157 -14.97 -11.66 -14.91
CA TRP A 157 -13.65 -12.17 -14.63
C TRP A 157 -13.05 -12.94 -15.80
N PHE A 158 -11.72 -12.87 -15.91
CA PHE A 158 -10.88 -13.55 -16.90
C PHE A 158 -9.68 -14.16 -16.22
N TRP A 159 -9.09 -15.19 -16.79
CA TRP A 159 -7.85 -15.77 -16.28
C TRP A 159 -6.71 -14.73 -16.26
N PRO A 160 -6.00 -14.56 -15.11
CA PRO A 160 -4.97 -13.56 -14.96
C PRO A 160 -3.63 -13.95 -15.62
N ALA A 161 -3.45 -15.21 -15.95
CA ALA A 161 -2.27 -15.71 -16.64
C ALA A 161 -2.56 -17.07 -17.29
N LYS A 162 -1.80 -17.40 -18.33
CA LYS A 162 -1.68 -18.78 -18.83
C LYS A 162 -0.73 -19.56 -17.94
N GLY A 163 -0.97 -20.86 -17.71
CA GLY A 163 -0.08 -21.70 -16.91
C GLY A 163 -0.78 -22.83 -16.18
N LYS A 164 -0.01 -23.63 -15.44
CA LYS A 164 -0.51 -24.76 -14.63
C LYS A 164 -0.90 -24.28 -13.24
N VAL A 165 -2.13 -24.55 -12.80
CA VAL A 165 -2.53 -24.29 -11.42
C VAL A 165 -1.87 -25.33 -10.51
N THR A 166 -0.96 -24.87 -9.65
CA THR A 166 -0.15 -25.73 -8.74
C THR A 166 -0.65 -25.68 -7.30
N LYS A 167 -1.29 -24.57 -6.87
CA LYS A 167 -1.99 -24.49 -5.57
C LYS A 167 -3.37 -23.88 -5.76
N ARG A 168 -4.33 -24.40 -5.00
CA ARG A 168 -5.72 -23.93 -5.01
C ARG A 168 -6.10 -23.31 -3.68
N PHE A 169 -7.14 -22.50 -3.72
CA PHE A 169 -7.71 -21.86 -2.54
C PHE A 169 -8.15 -22.90 -1.49
N SER A 170 -7.86 -22.59 -0.22
CA SER A 170 -8.31 -23.37 0.93
C SER A 170 -8.86 -22.46 2.03
N ASN A 171 -10.02 -22.84 2.57
CA ASN A 171 -10.65 -22.16 3.70
C ASN A 171 -9.97 -22.44 5.05
N LYS A 172 -9.10 -23.47 5.14
CA LYS A 172 -8.38 -23.79 6.37
C LYS A 172 -7.62 -22.55 6.86
N GLU A 173 -7.44 -22.40 8.16
CA GLU A 173 -6.79 -21.24 8.77
C GLU A 173 -5.43 -20.93 8.14
N ASN A 174 -4.56 -21.93 8.02
CA ASN A 174 -3.26 -21.83 7.35
C ASN A 174 -3.30 -22.23 5.87
N GLY A 175 -4.49 -22.24 5.25
CA GLY A 175 -4.68 -22.62 3.86
C GLY A 175 -4.26 -21.51 2.89
N TYR A 176 -3.92 -21.92 1.66
CA TYR A 176 -3.55 -20.99 0.60
C TYR A 176 -4.75 -20.13 0.19
N LYS A 177 -4.62 -18.81 0.25
CA LYS A 177 -5.74 -17.86 0.08
C LYS A 177 -5.98 -17.39 -1.36
N GLY A 178 -5.55 -18.17 -2.35
CA GLY A 178 -5.71 -17.82 -3.76
C GLY A 178 -5.49 -18.98 -4.71
N LEU A 179 -5.02 -18.69 -5.92
CA LEU A 179 -4.48 -19.65 -6.90
C LEU A 179 -3.00 -19.39 -7.11
N GLN A 180 -2.20 -20.44 -7.23
CA GLN A 180 -0.84 -20.36 -7.73
C GLN A 180 -0.84 -20.88 -9.18
N ILE A 181 -0.44 -20.03 -10.12
CA ILE A 181 -0.40 -20.34 -11.54
C ILE A 181 1.06 -20.30 -11.98
N ALA A 182 1.64 -21.47 -12.24
CA ALA A 182 3.05 -21.60 -12.61
C ALA A 182 3.22 -21.44 -14.13
N ASN A 183 4.26 -20.67 -14.50
CA ASN A 183 4.73 -20.51 -15.86
C ASN A 183 6.19 -20.02 -15.82
N ARG A 184 6.80 -19.73 -16.99
CA ARG A 184 8.17 -19.19 -17.09
C ARG A 184 8.25 -17.75 -16.54
N THR A 185 9.41 -17.37 -16.06
CA THR A 185 9.72 -15.98 -15.71
C THR A 185 9.47 -15.07 -16.94
N GLY A 186 8.91 -13.88 -16.70
CA GLY A 186 8.54 -12.94 -17.76
C GLY A 186 7.21 -13.24 -18.44
N ALA A 187 6.54 -14.36 -18.14
CA ALA A 187 5.20 -14.64 -18.68
C ALA A 187 4.23 -13.49 -18.30
N SER A 188 3.31 -13.18 -19.22
CA SER A 188 2.36 -12.08 -19.04
C SER A 188 1.41 -12.33 -17.88
N VAL A 189 1.28 -11.34 -17.00
CA VAL A 189 0.26 -11.25 -15.97
C VAL A 189 -0.75 -10.20 -16.42
N LEU A 190 -2.03 -10.59 -16.50
CA LEU A 190 -3.12 -9.79 -17.07
C LEU A 190 -4.10 -9.39 -15.97
N ALA A 191 -4.72 -8.22 -16.11
CA ALA A 191 -5.82 -7.80 -15.25
C ALA A 191 -7.02 -8.73 -15.44
N ALA A 192 -7.41 -9.45 -14.39
CA ALA A 192 -8.51 -10.41 -14.43
C ALA A 192 -9.88 -9.76 -14.66
N ALA A 193 -10.01 -8.45 -14.37
CA ALA A 193 -11.17 -7.64 -14.69
C ALA A 193 -10.72 -6.17 -14.83
N GLN A 194 -11.56 -5.32 -15.41
CA GLN A 194 -11.32 -3.88 -15.41
C GLN A 194 -11.27 -3.33 -13.98
N GLY A 195 -10.45 -2.31 -13.75
CA GLY A 195 -10.34 -1.72 -12.41
C GLY A 195 -9.36 -0.56 -12.33
N THR A 196 -9.11 -0.14 -11.10
CA THR A 196 -8.12 0.88 -10.76
C THR A 196 -7.03 0.25 -9.89
N VAL A 197 -5.77 0.52 -10.20
CA VAL A 197 -4.62 0.10 -9.39
C VAL A 197 -4.66 0.89 -8.08
N VAL A 198 -4.86 0.19 -6.96
CA VAL A 198 -4.90 0.79 -5.62
C VAL A 198 -3.65 0.51 -4.79
N TYR A 199 -2.79 -0.37 -5.30
CA TYR A 199 -1.46 -0.65 -4.78
C TYR A 199 -0.57 -1.21 -5.89
N ALA A 200 0.69 -0.76 -5.97
CA ALA A 200 1.72 -1.30 -6.84
C ALA A 200 3.10 -1.13 -6.18
N GLY A 201 3.62 -2.19 -5.56
CA GLY A 201 4.87 -2.13 -4.79
C GLY A 201 5.27 -3.47 -4.20
N ASN A 202 6.23 -3.45 -3.28
CA ASN A 202 6.79 -4.63 -2.63
C ASN A 202 6.85 -4.53 -1.09
N ALA A 203 6.15 -3.56 -0.49
CA ALA A 203 6.17 -3.37 0.95
C ALA A 203 5.38 -4.45 1.73
N LEU A 204 4.48 -5.20 1.05
CA LEU A 204 3.74 -6.30 1.68
C LEU A 204 4.56 -7.59 1.66
N ARG A 205 5.07 -7.97 2.83
CA ARG A 205 5.84 -9.21 2.99
C ARG A 205 5.03 -10.46 2.63
N GLY A 206 5.70 -11.43 2.03
CA GLY A 206 5.10 -12.68 1.57
C GLY A 206 4.33 -12.56 0.26
N TYR A 207 4.34 -11.35 -0.36
CA TYR A 207 3.75 -11.11 -1.68
C TYR A 207 4.79 -10.68 -2.72
N GLY A 208 5.97 -10.18 -2.29
CA GLY A 208 6.97 -9.63 -3.19
C GLY A 208 6.40 -8.48 -4.02
N ASN A 209 6.76 -8.41 -5.29
CA ASN A 209 6.20 -7.40 -6.19
C ASN A 209 4.71 -7.66 -6.43
N LEU A 210 3.86 -6.80 -5.88
CA LEU A 210 2.41 -6.97 -5.79
C LEU A 210 1.67 -5.84 -6.49
N ILE A 211 0.62 -6.19 -7.21
CA ILE A 211 -0.42 -5.25 -7.67
C ILE A 211 -1.74 -5.61 -7.00
N ILE A 212 -2.48 -4.60 -6.53
CA ILE A 212 -3.88 -4.76 -6.10
C ILE A 212 -4.75 -3.88 -7.00
N LEU A 213 -5.76 -4.50 -7.61
CA LEU A 213 -6.79 -3.81 -8.41
C LEU A 213 -8.10 -3.73 -7.62
N LYS A 214 -8.71 -2.53 -7.61
CA LYS A 214 -10.08 -2.31 -7.17
C LYS A 214 -11.00 -2.36 -8.38
N HIS A 215 -11.94 -3.30 -8.40
CA HIS A 215 -12.90 -3.48 -9.50
C HIS A 215 -14.21 -2.71 -9.24
N ASN A 216 -14.69 -2.79 -8.02
CA ASN A 216 -15.80 -2.01 -7.47
C ASN A 216 -15.63 -1.87 -5.95
N ASP A 217 -16.68 -1.52 -5.23
CA ASP A 217 -16.58 -1.33 -3.78
C ASP A 217 -16.46 -2.63 -2.99
N ASP A 218 -16.84 -3.76 -3.57
CA ASP A 218 -16.81 -5.06 -2.89
C ASP A 218 -15.61 -5.93 -3.30
N TYR A 219 -15.09 -5.79 -4.53
CA TYR A 219 -14.09 -6.70 -5.09
C TYR A 219 -12.73 -6.07 -5.32
N LEU A 220 -11.72 -6.74 -4.78
CA LEU A 220 -10.31 -6.52 -5.10
C LEU A 220 -9.72 -7.79 -5.72
N SER A 221 -8.71 -7.63 -6.58
CA SER A 221 -7.83 -8.73 -6.97
C SER A 221 -6.38 -8.39 -6.71
N ALA A 222 -5.57 -9.40 -6.40
CA ALA A 222 -4.15 -9.26 -6.09
C ALA A 222 -3.31 -10.20 -6.96
N TYR A 223 -2.17 -9.66 -7.43
CA TYR A 223 -1.23 -10.30 -8.35
C TYR A 223 0.17 -10.21 -7.75
N ALA A 224 0.67 -11.29 -7.16
CA ALA A 224 1.90 -11.31 -6.38
C ALA A 224 3.01 -12.17 -7.01
N HIS A 225 4.24 -12.01 -6.48
CA HIS A 225 5.48 -12.66 -6.90
C HIS A 225 5.96 -12.26 -8.30
N ASN A 226 5.57 -11.06 -8.78
CA ASN A 226 5.97 -10.60 -10.10
C ASN A 226 7.48 -10.28 -10.16
N SER A 227 8.08 -10.46 -11.33
CA SER A 227 9.44 -9.96 -11.62
C SER A 227 9.43 -8.46 -11.91
N LYS A 228 8.39 -7.98 -12.59
CA LYS A 228 8.27 -6.57 -13.00
C LYS A 228 6.83 -6.11 -12.94
N LEU A 229 6.60 -4.91 -12.40
CA LEU A 229 5.30 -4.23 -12.42
C LEU A 229 5.27 -3.27 -13.63
N LEU A 230 4.19 -3.26 -14.40
CA LEU A 230 4.02 -2.47 -15.63
C LEU A 230 2.97 -1.36 -15.47
N VAL A 231 2.39 -1.25 -14.29
CA VAL A 231 1.37 -0.25 -13.95
C VAL A 231 1.74 0.45 -12.64
N ARG A 232 1.13 1.62 -12.41
CA ARG A 232 1.32 2.43 -11.21
C ARG A 232 0.00 2.67 -10.50
N GLU A 233 0.05 3.06 -9.23
CA GLU A 233 -1.14 3.44 -8.46
C GLU A 233 -1.98 4.50 -9.15
N LYS A 234 -3.28 4.45 -8.91
CA LYS A 234 -4.33 5.31 -9.51
C LYS A 234 -4.55 5.08 -11.02
N GLN A 235 -3.76 4.23 -11.68
CA GLN A 235 -3.97 3.88 -13.08
C GLN A 235 -5.22 3.04 -13.26
N LYS A 236 -6.07 3.38 -14.25
CA LYS A 236 -7.18 2.53 -14.70
C LYS A 236 -6.67 1.49 -15.68
N VAL A 237 -7.12 0.26 -15.54
CA VAL A 237 -6.76 -0.87 -16.41
C VAL A 237 -8.00 -1.54 -16.97
N LYS A 238 -7.90 -2.04 -18.19
CA LYS A 238 -8.94 -2.84 -18.84
C LYS A 238 -8.77 -4.32 -18.48
N ALA A 239 -9.84 -5.11 -18.52
CA ALA A 239 -9.76 -6.56 -18.45
C ALA A 239 -8.83 -7.10 -19.56
N GLY A 240 -7.96 -8.07 -19.24
CA GLY A 240 -6.98 -8.63 -20.17
C GLY A 240 -5.77 -7.75 -20.44
N GLN A 241 -5.68 -6.54 -19.92
CA GLN A 241 -4.50 -5.68 -20.05
C GLN A 241 -3.31 -6.32 -19.32
N LYS A 242 -2.12 -6.36 -19.97
CA LYS A 242 -0.86 -6.77 -19.31
C LYS A 242 -0.51 -5.74 -18.24
N ILE A 243 -0.38 -6.20 -16.98
CA ILE A 243 -0.11 -5.35 -15.82
C ILE A 243 1.21 -5.67 -15.14
N ALA A 244 1.73 -6.90 -15.34
CA ALA A 244 3.00 -7.33 -14.77
C ALA A 244 3.63 -8.45 -15.60
N GLU A 245 4.83 -8.84 -15.20
CA GLU A 245 5.54 -10.03 -15.65
C GLU A 245 5.71 -11.00 -14.50
N MET A 246 5.42 -12.27 -14.75
CA MET A 246 5.52 -13.34 -13.75
C MET A 246 6.98 -13.50 -13.28
N GLY A 247 7.16 -13.74 -12.00
CA GLY A 247 8.47 -13.95 -11.40
C GLY A 247 8.42 -14.88 -10.20
N LYS A 248 9.37 -14.67 -9.31
CA LYS A 248 9.50 -15.40 -8.05
C LYS A 248 9.90 -14.49 -6.87
N SER A 249 9.53 -13.20 -6.91
CA SER A 249 9.86 -12.28 -5.83
C SER A 249 9.22 -12.76 -4.52
N GLU A 250 10.01 -12.90 -3.46
CA GLU A 250 9.61 -13.51 -2.18
C GLU A 250 8.92 -14.90 -2.33
N SER A 251 9.35 -15.70 -3.32
CA SER A 251 8.83 -17.04 -3.58
C SER A 251 9.95 -17.97 -4.00
N SER A 252 9.87 -19.26 -3.65
CA SER A 252 10.81 -20.27 -4.09
C SER A 252 10.57 -20.74 -5.53
N VAL A 253 9.38 -20.49 -6.08
CA VAL A 253 8.96 -20.96 -7.40
C VAL A 253 8.49 -19.79 -8.27
N THR A 254 8.74 -19.89 -9.59
CA THR A 254 8.21 -18.94 -10.57
C THR A 254 6.74 -19.22 -10.79
N ALA A 255 5.88 -18.36 -10.23
CA ALA A 255 4.43 -18.50 -10.33
C ALA A 255 3.74 -17.20 -9.95
N LEU A 256 2.60 -16.93 -10.56
CA LEU A 256 1.67 -15.90 -10.10
C LEU A 256 0.88 -16.43 -8.89
N ARG A 257 0.89 -15.69 -7.77
CA ARG A 257 -0.11 -15.82 -6.73
C ARG A 257 -1.24 -14.86 -7.01
N PHE A 258 -2.41 -15.41 -7.33
CA PHE A 258 -3.62 -14.66 -7.67
C PHE A 258 -4.67 -14.81 -6.57
N GLU A 259 -5.19 -13.70 -6.04
CA GLU A 259 -6.24 -13.70 -5.04
C GLU A 259 -7.41 -12.84 -5.49
N ILE A 260 -8.63 -13.24 -5.10
CA ILE A 260 -9.82 -12.40 -5.14
C ILE A 260 -10.27 -12.15 -3.70
N ARG A 261 -10.57 -10.90 -3.40
CA ARG A 261 -11.12 -10.49 -2.11
C ARG A 261 -12.52 -9.92 -2.31
N TYR A 262 -13.45 -10.43 -1.54
CA TYR A 262 -14.80 -9.90 -1.43
C TYR A 262 -14.97 -9.27 -0.04
N ARG A 263 -15.16 -7.96 0.01
CA ARG A 263 -15.24 -7.18 1.26
C ARG A 263 -14.10 -7.49 2.23
N GLY A 264 -12.88 -7.52 1.70
CA GLY A 264 -11.65 -7.80 2.44
C GLY A 264 -11.35 -9.29 2.67
N GLN A 265 -12.34 -10.17 2.60
CA GLN A 265 -12.16 -11.60 2.82
C GLN A 265 -11.68 -12.32 1.55
N ALA A 266 -10.70 -13.21 1.69
CA ALA A 266 -10.24 -14.05 0.59
C ALA A 266 -11.34 -15.04 0.18
N VAL A 267 -11.61 -15.11 -1.11
CA VAL A 267 -12.58 -16.03 -1.69
C VAL A 267 -11.92 -16.91 -2.74
N SER A 268 -12.49 -18.09 -3.02
CA SER A 268 -11.93 -19.00 -4.04
C SER A 268 -12.01 -18.37 -5.42
N PRO A 269 -10.87 -18.06 -6.08
CA PRO A 269 -10.91 -17.47 -7.42
C PRO A 269 -11.54 -18.41 -8.46
N ALA A 270 -11.45 -19.72 -8.26
CA ALA A 270 -12.06 -20.72 -9.18
C ALA A 270 -13.59 -20.62 -9.29
N LYS A 271 -14.27 -19.93 -8.34
CA LYS A 271 -15.72 -19.69 -8.41
C LYS A 271 -16.08 -18.49 -9.31
N TYR A 272 -15.09 -17.71 -9.70
CA TYR A 272 -15.25 -16.46 -10.46
C TYR A 272 -14.67 -16.53 -11.85
N LEU A 273 -13.58 -17.28 -12.00
CA LEU A 273 -12.91 -17.48 -13.30
C LEU A 273 -13.72 -18.42 -14.20
N PRO A 274 -13.72 -18.17 -15.53
CA PRO A 274 -14.42 -19.03 -16.53
C PRO A 274 -13.79 -20.41 -16.66
#